data_b068b5485060eb1c4a0306daf093de54
#
_entry.id   b068b5485060eb1c4a0306daf093de54
#
_cell.length_a   1.000
_cell.length_b   1.000
_cell.length_c   1.000
_cell.angle_alpha   90.00
_cell.angle_beta   90.00
_cell.angle_gamma   90.00
#
_symmetry.space_group_name_H-M   'P 1'
#
loop_
_entity.id
_entity.type
_entity.pdbx_description
1 polymer ?
#
loop_
_entity_poly.entity_id
_entity_poly.type
_entity_poly.pdbx_seq_one_letter_code
_entity_poly.pdbx_strand_id
1 'polypeptide(L)'
;VATADGFEKLLFRAADGHPVETVLIPLHKSGAVSVCVSSQVGCAMGCTFCATARMPARRNLATWEMVDQVVQARHRAHGQGRRVTGAVFMGMGEPFLNYDRTLAAAELLSHPYGGSIAGRSITISTVGLVREIDRFTAENRRFRLSISLGAATDAKRAQVVPVASRTSVAEVLAAARRHVASRGRRVMLSYVCIAGFNCGEDDAQALGQLIGDTPVRLVLIDVTDPTGHYQPPGADELNRFRDALTQHVGQPVVRRYSGGAEIQAACGTLAGLG
;
A
#
# COMPACT_ATOMS: atom_id res chain seq x y z
N VAL A 1 2.71 -5.59 -19.80
CA VAL A 1 4.07 -5.01 -19.98
C VAL A 1 4.95 -5.39 -18.80
N ALA A 2 6.25 -5.58 -19.03
CA ALA A 2 7.21 -6.03 -18.03
C ALA A 2 8.50 -5.21 -18.08
N THR A 3 9.18 -5.10 -16.93
CA THR A 3 10.49 -4.47 -16.79
C THR A 3 11.61 -5.51 -16.79
N ALA A 4 12.85 -5.08 -17.00
CA ALA A 4 14.04 -5.95 -16.95
C ALA A 4 14.26 -6.56 -15.55
N ASP A 5 13.89 -5.85 -14.47
CA ASP A 5 14.00 -6.30 -13.08
C ASP A 5 12.81 -7.16 -12.61
N GLY A 6 11.91 -7.52 -13.54
CA GLY A 6 10.87 -8.52 -13.34
C GLY A 6 9.53 -8.03 -12.79
N PHE A 7 9.32 -6.71 -12.69
CA PHE A 7 7.96 -6.18 -12.48
C PHE A 7 7.13 -6.40 -13.74
N GLU A 8 5.86 -6.75 -13.56
CA GLU A 8 4.97 -6.94 -14.69
C GLU A 8 3.59 -6.38 -14.35
N LYS A 9 3.10 -5.47 -15.20
CA LYS A 9 1.75 -4.90 -15.10
C LYS A 9 0.80 -5.64 -16.02
N LEU A 10 -0.30 -6.09 -15.46
CA LEU A 10 -1.43 -6.71 -16.15
C LEU A 10 -2.59 -5.73 -16.16
N LEU A 11 -3.19 -5.53 -17.32
CA LEU A 11 -4.41 -4.75 -17.51
C LEU A 11 -5.57 -5.70 -17.79
N PHE A 12 -6.60 -5.62 -16.97
CA PHE A 12 -7.85 -6.33 -17.14
C PHE A 12 -8.96 -5.36 -17.54
N ARG A 13 -9.92 -5.88 -18.28
CA ARG A 13 -11.17 -5.17 -18.55
C ARG A 13 -12.28 -5.84 -17.75
N ALA A 14 -12.83 -5.11 -16.79
CA ALA A 14 -13.97 -5.57 -15.99
C ALA A 14 -15.23 -5.76 -16.87
N ALA A 15 -16.22 -6.50 -16.40
CA ALA A 15 -17.44 -6.79 -17.17
C ALA A 15 -18.22 -5.54 -17.61
N ASP A 16 -18.09 -4.45 -16.87
CA ASP A 16 -18.65 -3.12 -17.19
C ASP A 16 -17.74 -2.26 -18.09
N GLY A 17 -16.66 -2.82 -18.61
CA GLY A 17 -15.72 -2.17 -19.51
C GLY A 17 -14.63 -1.34 -18.83
N HIS A 18 -14.68 -1.15 -17.50
CA HIS A 18 -13.66 -0.36 -16.80
C HIS A 18 -12.33 -1.10 -16.72
N PRO A 19 -11.19 -0.38 -16.86
CA PRO A 19 -9.87 -0.96 -16.71
C PRO A 19 -9.53 -1.20 -15.23
N VAL A 20 -8.88 -2.34 -14.96
CA VAL A 20 -8.33 -2.72 -13.65
C VAL A 20 -6.90 -3.19 -13.83
N GLU A 21 -5.97 -2.62 -13.11
CA GLU A 21 -4.56 -2.97 -13.18
C GLU A 21 -4.10 -3.77 -11.96
N THR A 22 -3.20 -4.70 -12.21
CA THR A 22 -2.57 -5.57 -11.22
C THR A 22 -1.09 -5.67 -11.54
N VAL A 23 -0.24 -5.78 -10.51
CA VAL A 23 1.21 -5.87 -10.71
C VAL A 23 1.77 -7.14 -10.07
N LEU A 24 2.58 -7.88 -10.82
CA LEU A 24 3.47 -8.90 -10.28
C LEU A 24 4.75 -8.22 -9.80
N ILE A 25 5.02 -8.35 -8.50
CA ILE A 25 6.15 -7.75 -7.81
C ILE A 25 7.19 -8.85 -7.55
N PRO A 26 8.40 -8.78 -8.12
CA PRO A 26 9.45 -9.75 -7.81
C PRO A 26 9.84 -9.65 -6.33
N LEU A 27 10.15 -10.78 -5.73
CA LEU A 27 10.62 -10.86 -4.35
C LEU A 27 12.10 -11.26 -4.32
N HIS A 28 12.79 -10.93 -3.23
CA HIS A 28 14.22 -11.29 -3.07
C HIS A 28 14.47 -12.80 -3.20
N LYS A 29 13.50 -13.63 -2.82
CA LYS A 29 13.57 -15.06 -3.04
C LYS A 29 13.38 -15.35 -4.52
N SER A 30 14.39 -15.96 -5.16
CA SER A 30 14.35 -16.33 -6.57
C SER A 30 13.07 -17.09 -6.93
N GLY A 31 12.47 -16.72 -8.05
CA GLY A 31 11.24 -17.31 -8.57
C GLY A 31 9.97 -16.99 -7.76
N ALA A 32 10.05 -16.22 -6.66
CA ALA A 32 8.88 -15.82 -5.89
C ALA A 32 8.38 -14.43 -6.29
N VAL A 33 7.06 -14.29 -6.39
CA VAL A 33 6.40 -13.01 -6.68
C VAL A 33 5.27 -12.74 -5.69
N SER A 34 4.98 -11.47 -5.45
CA SER A 34 3.76 -10.99 -4.79
C SER A 34 2.87 -10.31 -5.81
N VAL A 35 1.56 -10.40 -5.62
CA VAL A 35 0.57 -9.73 -6.49
C VAL A 35 0.07 -8.47 -5.81
N CYS A 36 0.16 -7.32 -6.50
CA CYS A 36 -0.47 -6.08 -6.08
C CYS A 36 -1.89 -6.06 -6.64
N VAL A 37 -2.88 -6.17 -5.76
CA VAL A 37 -4.30 -6.34 -6.09
C VAL A 37 -5.02 -5.02 -5.98
N SER A 38 -5.82 -4.68 -6.96
CA SER A 38 -6.75 -3.56 -6.97
C SER A 38 -8.07 -3.92 -6.29
N SER A 39 -8.63 -3.01 -5.50
CA SER A 39 -9.89 -3.19 -4.76
C SER A 39 -11.06 -2.37 -5.30
N GLN A 40 -10.76 -1.35 -6.11
CA GLN A 40 -11.76 -0.46 -6.71
C GLN A 40 -11.34 -0.07 -8.14
N VAL A 41 -12.31 0.33 -8.95
CA VAL A 41 -12.08 1.21 -10.10
C VAL A 41 -12.05 2.63 -9.57
N GLY A 42 -10.94 3.37 -9.76
CA GLY A 42 -10.75 4.68 -9.16
C GLY A 42 -10.66 4.66 -7.64
N CYS A 43 -10.49 5.82 -7.00
CA CYS A 43 -10.37 5.93 -5.56
C CYS A 43 -10.95 7.26 -5.07
N ALA A 44 -11.77 7.23 -4.01
CA ALA A 44 -12.38 8.41 -3.43
C ALA A 44 -11.46 9.16 -2.45
N MET A 45 -10.30 8.61 -2.12
CA MET A 45 -9.39 9.20 -1.11
C MET A 45 -8.72 10.49 -1.59
N GLY A 46 -8.62 10.71 -2.90
CA GLY A 46 -8.16 11.97 -3.46
C GLY A 46 -6.67 12.25 -3.26
N CYS A 47 -5.84 11.23 -2.95
CA CYS A 47 -4.40 11.45 -2.77
C CYS A 47 -3.80 12.14 -3.98
N THR A 48 -3.15 13.29 -3.78
CA THR A 48 -2.73 14.19 -4.86
C THR A 48 -1.63 13.61 -5.76
N PHE A 49 -0.82 12.70 -5.22
CA PHE A 49 0.25 11.99 -5.94
C PHE A 49 -0.24 10.72 -6.64
N CYS A 50 -1.51 10.32 -6.50
CA CYS A 50 -2.00 9.01 -6.97
C CYS A 50 -2.83 9.13 -8.24
N ALA A 51 -2.43 8.45 -9.31
CA ALA A 51 -3.14 8.42 -10.58
C ALA A 51 -4.56 7.84 -10.45
N THR A 52 -4.75 6.80 -9.63
CA THR A 52 -6.07 6.19 -9.39
C THR A 52 -7.09 7.19 -8.82
N ALA A 53 -6.66 8.16 -8.03
CA ALA A 53 -7.55 9.17 -7.46
C ALA A 53 -8.11 10.15 -8.51
N ARG A 54 -7.44 10.25 -9.67
CA ARG A 54 -7.83 11.13 -10.79
C ARG A 54 -8.78 10.45 -11.78
N MET A 55 -9.03 9.14 -11.62
CA MET A 55 -9.96 8.43 -12.50
C MET A 55 -11.40 8.95 -12.31
N PRO A 56 -12.15 9.16 -13.40
CA PRO A 56 -13.53 9.68 -13.32
C PRO A 56 -14.51 8.65 -12.75
N ALA A 57 -14.33 7.38 -13.08
CA ALA A 57 -15.19 6.30 -12.61
C ALA A 57 -14.75 5.82 -11.22
N ARG A 58 -15.72 5.53 -10.36
CA ARG A 58 -15.47 5.01 -9.02
C ARG A 58 -16.46 3.90 -8.69
N ARG A 59 -15.93 2.69 -8.47
CA ARG A 59 -16.74 1.53 -8.15
C ARG A 59 -15.94 0.54 -7.31
N ASN A 60 -16.60 -0.08 -6.33
CA ASN A 60 -16.04 -1.21 -5.62
C ASN A 60 -15.95 -2.45 -6.53
N LEU A 61 -14.82 -3.12 -6.54
CA LEU A 61 -14.69 -4.42 -7.19
C LEU A 61 -15.42 -5.48 -6.38
N ALA A 62 -16.02 -6.44 -7.07
CA ALA A 62 -16.57 -7.63 -6.45
C ALA A 62 -15.44 -8.54 -5.92
N THR A 63 -15.76 -9.41 -4.97
CA THR A 63 -14.80 -10.37 -4.42
C THR A 63 -14.14 -11.21 -5.51
N TRP A 64 -14.93 -11.70 -6.47
CA TRP A 64 -14.41 -12.52 -7.56
C TRP A 64 -13.47 -11.73 -8.50
N GLU A 65 -13.72 -10.43 -8.75
CA GLU A 65 -12.84 -9.58 -9.57
C GLU A 65 -11.46 -9.42 -8.91
N MET A 66 -11.42 -9.36 -7.59
CA MET A 66 -10.15 -9.28 -6.84
C MET A 66 -9.41 -10.64 -6.84
N VAL A 67 -10.14 -11.73 -6.71
CA VAL A 67 -9.57 -13.09 -6.77
C VAL A 67 -9.06 -13.41 -8.17
N ASP A 68 -9.80 -13.03 -9.21
CA ASP A 68 -9.42 -13.29 -10.61
C ASP A 68 -8.10 -12.59 -10.98
N GLN A 69 -7.85 -11.37 -10.49
CA GLN A 69 -6.55 -10.70 -10.67
C GLN A 69 -5.39 -11.61 -10.22
N VAL A 70 -5.54 -12.30 -9.08
CA VAL A 70 -4.50 -13.19 -8.55
C VAL A 70 -4.44 -14.50 -9.33
N VAL A 71 -5.56 -15.02 -9.81
CA VAL A 71 -5.61 -16.22 -10.65
C VAL A 71 -4.87 -15.96 -11.96
N GLN A 72 -5.17 -14.87 -12.65
CA GLN A 72 -4.52 -14.50 -13.91
C GLN A 72 -3.02 -14.21 -13.70
N ALA A 73 -2.68 -13.48 -12.63
CA ALA A 73 -1.28 -13.24 -12.27
C ALA A 73 -0.52 -14.54 -11.96
N ARG A 74 -1.19 -15.54 -11.36
CA ARG A 74 -0.61 -16.85 -11.10
C ARG A 74 -0.35 -17.63 -12.39
N HIS A 75 -1.30 -17.65 -13.32
CA HIS A 75 -1.11 -18.26 -14.64
C HIS A 75 0.09 -17.64 -15.36
N ARG A 76 0.16 -16.32 -15.34
CA ARG A 76 1.27 -15.58 -15.95
C ARG A 76 2.62 -15.92 -15.31
N ALA A 77 2.69 -15.89 -13.98
CA ALA A 77 3.90 -16.21 -13.23
C ALA A 77 4.35 -17.65 -13.47
N HIS A 78 3.42 -18.62 -13.48
CA HIS A 78 3.70 -20.02 -13.71
C HIS A 78 4.31 -20.26 -15.08
N GLY A 79 3.78 -19.63 -16.14
CA GLY A 79 4.35 -19.70 -17.49
C GLY A 79 5.78 -19.16 -17.61
N GLN A 80 6.24 -18.43 -16.59
CA GLN A 80 7.61 -17.89 -16.48
C GLN A 80 8.47 -18.67 -15.46
N GLY A 81 8.03 -19.81 -14.93
CA GLY A 81 8.71 -20.56 -13.88
C GLY A 81 8.70 -19.85 -12.51
N ARG A 82 7.83 -18.85 -12.32
CA ARG A 82 7.69 -18.10 -11.06
C ARG A 82 6.45 -18.55 -10.27
N ARG A 83 6.45 -18.31 -8.97
CA ARG A 83 5.36 -18.69 -8.07
C ARG A 83 4.85 -17.51 -7.27
N VAL A 84 3.53 -17.30 -7.26
CA VAL A 84 2.86 -16.33 -6.40
C VAL A 84 2.89 -16.85 -4.95
N THR A 85 3.52 -16.09 -4.06
CA THR A 85 3.70 -16.45 -2.64
C THR A 85 3.14 -15.40 -1.69
N GLY A 86 2.68 -14.26 -2.20
CA GLY A 86 2.11 -13.16 -1.45
C GLY A 86 1.09 -12.35 -2.24
N ALA A 87 0.30 -11.56 -1.53
CA ALA A 87 -0.59 -10.57 -2.12
C ALA A 87 -0.60 -9.30 -1.27
N VAL A 88 -0.66 -8.15 -1.91
CA VAL A 88 -0.79 -6.85 -1.24
C VAL A 88 -1.95 -6.08 -1.85
N PHE A 89 -2.93 -5.67 -1.06
CA PHE A 89 -4.02 -4.82 -1.52
C PHE A 89 -3.54 -3.36 -1.46
N MET A 90 -2.74 -2.99 -2.45
CA MET A 90 -2.11 -1.67 -2.61
C MET A 90 -2.21 -1.16 -4.06
N GLY A 91 -3.03 -1.81 -4.88
CA GLY A 91 -3.33 -1.40 -6.24
C GLY A 91 -4.34 -0.24 -6.27
N MET A 92 -5.22 -0.27 -7.26
CA MET A 92 -6.26 0.77 -7.40
C MET A 92 -7.30 0.67 -6.29
N GLY A 93 -7.61 1.82 -5.66
CA GLY A 93 -8.65 1.93 -4.63
C GLY A 93 -8.16 1.92 -3.19
N GLU A 94 -9.10 2.23 -2.28
CA GLU A 94 -8.92 2.09 -0.83
C GLU A 94 -9.62 0.80 -0.37
N PRO A 95 -8.85 -0.21 0.07
CA PRO A 95 -9.42 -1.50 0.46
C PRO A 95 -10.48 -1.42 1.55
N PHE A 96 -10.34 -0.50 2.48
CA PHE A 96 -11.29 -0.35 3.57
C PHE A 96 -12.58 0.40 3.19
N LEU A 97 -12.65 1.06 2.05
CA LEU A 97 -13.91 1.49 1.44
C LEU A 97 -14.67 0.33 0.76
N ASN A 98 -14.00 -0.78 0.51
CA ASN A 98 -14.57 -2.01 -0.01
C ASN A 98 -14.33 -3.18 0.96
N TYR A 99 -14.49 -2.91 2.26
CA TYR A 99 -14.02 -3.73 3.37
C TYR A 99 -14.44 -5.20 3.25
N ASP A 100 -15.75 -5.48 3.24
CA ASP A 100 -16.26 -6.85 3.31
C ASP A 100 -15.82 -7.70 2.10
N ARG A 101 -15.86 -7.13 0.90
CA ARG A 101 -15.45 -7.84 -0.33
C ARG A 101 -13.94 -8.05 -0.37
N THR A 102 -13.16 -7.07 0.10
CA THR A 102 -11.69 -7.19 0.18
C THR A 102 -11.28 -8.28 1.15
N LEU A 103 -11.91 -8.32 2.34
CA LEU A 103 -11.60 -9.35 3.34
C LEU A 103 -12.05 -10.74 2.85
N ALA A 104 -13.22 -10.85 2.20
CA ALA A 104 -13.66 -12.10 1.59
C ALA A 104 -12.68 -12.58 0.51
N ALA A 105 -12.16 -11.68 -0.35
CA ALA A 105 -11.12 -12.03 -1.32
C ALA A 105 -9.83 -12.51 -0.63
N ALA A 106 -9.36 -11.82 0.41
CA ALA A 106 -8.18 -12.22 1.17
C ALA A 106 -8.35 -13.60 1.82
N GLU A 107 -9.54 -13.91 2.36
CA GLU A 107 -9.84 -15.24 2.92
C GLU A 107 -9.80 -16.33 1.84
N LEU A 108 -10.42 -16.12 0.66
CA LEU A 108 -10.34 -17.06 -0.47
C LEU A 108 -8.90 -17.26 -0.95
N LEU A 109 -8.12 -16.18 -1.04
CA LEU A 109 -6.72 -16.24 -1.43
C LEU A 109 -5.85 -16.99 -0.40
N SER A 110 -6.24 -16.98 0.88
CA SER A 110 -5.50 -17.68 1.94
C SER A 110 -6.00 -19.09 2.19
N HIS A 111 -7.16 -19.47 1.67
CA HIS A 111 -7.74 -20.79 1.88
C HIS A 111 -6.88 -21.90 1.24
N PRO A 112 -6.63 -23.03 1.91
CA PRO A 112 -5.82 -24.13 1.36
C PRO A 112 -6.31 -24.65 0.01
N TYR A 113 -7.62 -24.76 -0.17
CA TYR A 113 -8.26 -25.18 -1.44
C TYR A 113 -8.56 -24.01 -2.38
N GLY A 114 -8.19 -22.79 -2.03
CA GLY A 114 -8.32 -21.59 -2.87
C GLY A 114 -6.95 -21.09 -3.34
N GLY A 115 -6.60 -19.89 -2.90
CA GLY A 115 -5.33 -19.29 -3.28
C GLY A 115 -4.08 -19.88 -2.63
N SER A 116 -4.17 -20.59 -1.52
CA SER A 116 -3.05 -21.20 -0.77
C SER A 116 -1.91 -20.22 -0.42
N ILE A 117 -2.19 -18.92 -0.35
CA ILE A 117 -1.25 -17.89 0.07
C ILE A 117 -1.30 -17.80 1.60
N ALA A 118 -0.17 -17.99 2.29
CA ALA A 118 -0.15 -17.87 3.73
C ALA A 118 -0.72 -16.51 4.19
N GLY A 119 -1.67 -16.49 5.14
CA GLY A 119 -2.32 -15.25 5.58
C GLY A 119 -1.33 -14.16 6.01
N ARG A 120 -0.21 -14.54 6.65
CA ARG A 120 0.90 -13.63 6.97
C ARG A 120 1.62 -13.03 5.75
N SER A 121 1.37 -13.55 4.56
CA SER A 121 1.91 -13.05 3.28
C SER A 121 0.88 -12.22 2.51
N ILE A 122 -0.31 -11.99 3.09
CA ILE A 122 -1.33 -11.08 2.57
C ILE A 122 -1.32 -9.81 3.42
N THR A 123 -1.20 -8.66 2.75
CA THR A 123 -1.21 -7.35 3.41
C THR A 123 -2.39 -6.54 2.91
N ILE A 124 -3.20 -6.02 3.84
CA ILE A 124 -4.24 -5.04 3.54
C ILE A 124 -3.70 -3.66 3.90
N SER A 125 -3.76 -2.73 2.96
CA SER A 125 -3.30 -1.35 3.16
C SER A 125 -4.47 -0.40 3.23
N THR A 126 -4.36 0.64 4.06
CA THR A 126 -5.36 1.70 4.17
C THR A 126 -4.68 3.05 4.38
N VAL A 127 -5.31 4.12 3.94
CA VAL A 127 -4.85 5.49 4.27
C VAL A 127 -5.11 5.87 5.73
N GLY A 128 -5.74 4.99 6.51
CA GLY A 128 -5.99 5.24 7.93
C GLY A 128 -7.46 5.51 8.27
N LEU A 129 -8.37 4.74 7.71
CA LEU A 129 -9.78 4.74 8.10
C LEU A 129 -9.90 4.07 9.48
N VAL A 130 -9.92 4.90 10.54
CA VAL A 130 -9.79 4.46 11.95
C VAL A 130 -10.87 3.45 12.33
N ARG A 131 -12.13 3.70 11.98
CA ARG A 131 -13.25 2.80 12.27
C ARG A 131 -13.03 1.40 11.67
N GLU A 132 -12.55 1.35 10.45
CA GLU A 132 -12.29 0.10 9.74
C GLU A 132 -11.02 -0.59 10.25
N ILE A 133 -10.00 0.17 10.72
CA ILE A 133 -8.83 -0.38 11.43
C ILE A 133 -9.29 -1.05 12.73
N ASP A 134 -10.14 -0.41 13.51
CA ASP A 134 -10.67 -0.97 14.76
C ASP A 134 -11.53 -2.20 14.50
N ARG A 135 -12.37 -2.19 13.45
CA ARG A 135 -13.13 -3.36 12.98
C ARG A 135 -12.21 -4.52 12.60
N PHE A 136 -11.17 -4.25 11.78
CA PHE A 136 -10.18 -5.25 11.37
C PHE A 136 -9.44 -5.86 12.56
N THR A 137 -9.18 -5.05 13.58
CA THR A 137 -8.55 -5.47 14.83
C THR A 137 -9.47 -6.40 15.63
N ALA A 138 -10.73 -6.02 15.81
CA ALA A 138 -11.74 -6.79 16.54
C ALA A 138 -12.05 -8.14 15.86
N GLU A 139 -12.10 -8.18 14.53
CA GLU A 139 -12.33 -9.40 13.75
C GLU A 139 -11.13 -10.38 13.81
N ASN A 140 -10.02 -10.01 14.38
CA ASN A 140 -8.86 -10.87 14.63
C ASN A 140 -8.33 -11.59 13.37
N ARG A 141 -8.31 -10.90 12.23
CA ARG A 141 -7.90 -11.47 10.93
C ARG A 141 -6.41 -11.83 10.91
N ARG A 142 -6.05 -12.89 10.16
CA ARG A 142 -4.66 -13.39 10.07
C ARG A 142 -3.76 -12.57 9.12
N PHE A 143 -4.30 -11.56 8.46
CA PHE A 143 -3.60 -10.73 7.48
C PHE A 143 -2.76 -9.64 8.16
N ARG A 144 -1.80 -9.08 7.42
CA ARG A 144 -1.01 -7.93 7.86
C ARG A 144 -1.77 -6.64 7.60
N LEU A 145 -1.66 -5.71 8.52
CA LEU A 145 -2.12 -4.33 8.33
C LEU A 145 -0.96 -3.44 7.91
N SER A 146 -1.18 -2.64 6.86
CA SER A 146 -0.32 -1.52 6.47
C SER A 146 -1.14 -0.23 6.51
N ILE A 147 -0.58 0.84 7.06
CA ILE A 147 -1.22 2.15 7.11
C ILE A 147 -0.35 3.14 6.35
N SER A 148 -0.94 3.80 5.35
CA SER A 148 -0.28 4.84 4.56
C SER A 148 -0.50 6.20 5.22
N LEU A 149 0.53 6.74 5.87
CA LEU A 149 0.42 8.00 6.61
C LEU A 149 0.38 9.23 5.68
N GLY A 150 1.14 9.22 4.60
CA GLY A 150 1.29 10.35 3.67
C GLY A 150 2.21 11.45 4.19
N ALA A 151 2.10 11.87 5.45
CA ALA A 151 2.99 12.83 6.11
C ALA A 151 2.96 12.65 7.64
N ALA A 152 3.91 13.28 8.33
CA ALA A 152 4.09 13.19 9.78
C ALA A 152 3.14 14.09 10.58
N THR A 153 2.65 15.18 9.98
CA THR A 153 1.76 16.16 10.62
C THR A 153 0.43 16.27 9.88
N ASP A 154 -0.63 16.66 10.59
CA ASP A 154 -1.96 16.84 10.00
C ASP A 154 -1.95 17.89 8.89
N ALA A 155 -1.22 18.99 9.07
CA ALA A 155 -1.11 20.06 8.10
C ALA A 155 -0.49 19.59 6.77
N LYS A 156 0.63 18.85 6.83
CA LYS A 156 1.27 18.27 5.63
C LYS A 156 0.42 17.14 5.06
N ARG A 157 -0.19 16.31 5.90
CA ARG A 157 -1.00 15.18 5.47
C ARG A 157 -2.25 15.62 4.71
N ALA A 158 -2.92 16.69 5.14
CA ALA A 158 -4.10 17.24 4.47
C ALA A 158 -3.80 17.72 3.03
N GLN A 159 -2.57 18.13 2.75
CA GLN A 159 -2.16 18.56 1.41
C GLN A 159 -2.01 17.40 0.43
N VAL A 160 -1.57 16.23 0.90
CA VAL A 160 -1.28 15.08 0.03
C VAL A 160 -2.34 13.98 0.11
N VAL A 161 -3.13 13.93 1.19
CA VAL A 161 -4.26 13.02 1.40
C VAL A 161 -5.48 13.85 1.87
N PRO A 162 -6.23 14.49 0.97
CA PRO A 162 -7.26 15.47 1.35
C PRO A 162 -8.36 14.93 2.27
N VAL A 163 -8.77 13.66 2.10
CA VAL A 163 -9.76 13.01 2.99
C VAL A 163 -9.24 12.89 4.43
N ALA A 164 -7.94 12.91 4.62
CA ALA A 164 -7.31 12.84 5.93
C ALA A 164 -7.56 14.08 6.81
N SER A 165 -8.09 15.18 6.27
CA SER A 165 -8.49 16.35 7.06
C SER A 165 -9.55 16.04 8.14
N ARG A 166 -10.20 14.88 8.05
CA ARG A 166 -11.23 14.42 9.01
C ARG A 166 -10.68 13.50 10.10
N THR A 167 -9.41 13.11 10.03
CA THR A 167 -8.78 12.17 10.97
C THR A 167 -7.33 12.54 11.13
N SER A 168 -6.92 12.87 12.34
CA SER A 168 -5.54 13.26 12.65
C SER A 168 -4.56 12.09 12.55
N VAL A 169 -3.29 12.39 12.34
CA VAL A 169 -2.20 11.40 12.40
C VAL A 169 -2.19 10.71 13.77
N ALA A 170 -2.43 11.46 14.82
CA ALA A 170 -2.50 10.93 16.19
C ALA A 170 -3.62 9.89 16.35
N GLU A 171 -4.82 10.13 15.82
CA GLU A 171 -5.92 9.15 15.85
C GLU A 171 -5.60 7.88 15.05
N VAL A 172 -4.99 8.03 13.88
CA VAL A 172 -4.54 6.89 13.07
C VAL A 172 -3.50 6.06 13.82
N LEU A 173 -2.52 6.69 14.46
CA LEU A 173 -1.50 6.01 15.24
C LEU A 173 -2.06 5.42 16.54
N ALA A 174 -3.07 6.03 17.14
CA ALA A 174 -3.79 5.44 18.26
C ALA A 174 -4.52 4.14 17.84
N ALA A 175 -5.14 4.10 16.66
CA ALA A 175 -5.73 2.87 16.10
C ALA A 175 -4.66 1.81 15.79
N ALA A 176 -3.51 2.21 15.25
CA ALA A 176 -2.37 1.31 15.06
C ALA A 176 -1.88 0.71 16.39
N ARG A 177 -1.82 1.52 17.45
CA ARG A 177 -1.43 1.08 18.80
C ARG A 177 -2.43 0.05 19.35
N ARG A 178 -3.73 0.29 19.21
CA ARG A 178 -4.76 -0.68 19.62
C ARG A 178 -4.62 -1.99 18.84
N HIS A 179 -4.35 -1.91 17.55
CA HIS A 179 -4.11 -3.10 16.72
C HIS A 179 -2.89 -3.89 17.20
N VAL A 180 -1.77 -3.22 17.46
CA VAL A 180 -0.56 -3.85 17.98
C VAL A 180 -0.81 -4.50 19.33
N ALA A 181 -1.47 -3.81 20.25
CA ALA A 181 -1.80 -4.33 21.59
C ALA A 181 -2.66 -5.60 21.51
N SER A 182 -3.65 -5.61 20.60
CA SER A 182 -4.52 -6.78 20.40
C SER A 182 -3.84 -7.93 19.70
N ARG A 183 -2.91 -7.67 18.75
CA ARG A 183 -2.37 -8.67 17.83
C ARG A 183 -0.96 -9.16 18.19
N GLY A 184 -0.24 -8.45 19.04
CA GLY A 184 1.16 -8.72 19.37
C GLY A 184 2.10 -8.63 18.16
N ARG A 185 1.68 -7.96 17.07
CA ARG A 185 2.45 -7.89 15.82
C ARG A 185 2.63 -6.45 15.39
N ARG A 186 3.81 -6.16 14.82
CA ARG A 186 4.09 -4.84 14.25
C ARG A 186 3.14 -4.49 13.12
N VAL A 187 2.66 -3.26 13.11
CA VAL A 187 1.97 -2.62 11.98
C VAL A 187 3.02 -2.06 11.02
N MET A 188 2.78 -2.15 9.72
CA MET A 188 3.56 -1.43 8.73
C MET A 188 3.00 -0.01 8.60
N LEU A 189 3.86 0.99 8.77
CA LEU A 189 3.56 2.39 8.45
C LEU A 189 4.25 2.72 7.14
N SER A 190 3.49 2.85 6.08
CA SER A 190 4.01 3.27 4.77
C SER A 190 4.05 4.79 4.70
N TYR A 191 5.22 5.33 4.39
CA TYR A 191 5.51 6.75 4.33
C TYR A 191 6.01 7.11 2.93
N VAL A 192 5.23 7.89 2.20
CA VAL A 192 5.60 8.34 0.86
C VAL A 192 6.54 9.53 1.01
N CYS A 193 7.78 9.39 0.54
CA CYS A 193 8.81 10.42 0.61
C CYS A 193 8.70 11.37 -0.58
N ILE A 194 8.52 12.67 -0.31
CA ILE A 194 8.38 13.74 -1.30
C ILE A 194 9.46 14.78 -1.04
N ALA A 195 10.28 15.06 -2.07
CA ALA A 195 11.39 16.01 -1.99
C ALA A 195 10.95 17.39 -1.50
N GLY A 196 11.70 17.94 -0.55
CA GLY A 196 11.47 19.30 -0.01
C GLY A 196 10.15 19.48 0.74
N PHE A 197 9.43 18.39 1.03
CA PHE A 197 8.09 18.48 1.63
C PHE A 197 7.98 17.76 2.98
N ASN A 198 8.27 16.46 3.03
CA ASN A 198 7.99 15.64 4.21
C ASN A 198 9.16 14.74 4.63
N CYS A 199 10.38 15.10 4.24
CA CYS A 199 11.60 14.35 4.56
C CYS A 199 12.58 15.19 5.41
N GLY A 200 12.06 16.07 6.25
CA GLY A 200 12.83 16.91 7.16
C GLY A 200 13.06 16.25 8.53
N GLU A 201 13.96 16.84 9.33
CA GLU A 201 14.18 16.42 10.72
C GLU A 201 12.94 16.65 11.59
N ASP A 202 12.20 17.75 11.35
CA ASP A 202 10.92 18.04 11.98
C ASP A 202 9.89 16.92 11.77
N ASP A 203 9.85 16.35 10.57
CA ASP A 203 8.97 15.21 10.27
C ASP A 203 9.40 13.95 11.04
N ALA A 204 10.71 13.69 11.11
CA ALA A 204 11.24 12.56 11.86
C ALA A 204 10.96 12.68 13.35
N GLN A 205 11.13 13.88 13.91
CA GLN A 205 10.82 14.18 15.31
C GLN A 205 9.32 14.01 15.61
N ALA A 206 8.43 14.55 14.75
CA ALA A 206 7.00 14.41 14.90
C ALA A 206 6.56 12.94 14.85
N LEU A 207 7.11 12.15 13.91
CA LEU A 207 6.87 10.70 13.84
C LEU A 207 7.34 10.00 15.12
N GLY A 208 8.53 10.33 15.61
CA GLY A 208 9.07 9.74 16.83
C GLY A 208 8.16 9.98 18.04
N GLN A 209 7.69 11.22 18.23
CA GLN A 209 6.78 11.59 19.31
C GLN A 209 5.44 10.83 19.23
N LEU A 210 4.88 10.72 18.03
CA LEU A 210 3.58 10.08 17.81
C LEU A 210 3.65 8.55 17.86
N ILE A 211 4.71 7.94 17.35
CA ILE A 211 4.90 6.48 17.35
C ILE A 211 5.26 6.01 18.78
N GLY A 212 6.17 6.69 19.46
CA GLY A 212 6.67 6.28 20.76
C GLY A 212 7.14 4.84 20.76
N ASP A 213 6.80 4.09 21.79
CA ASP A 213 7.17 2.67 21.94
C ASP A 213 6.28 1.71 21.14
N THR A 214 5.35 2.22 20.32
CA THR A 214 4.46 1.35 19.55
C THR A 214 5.25 0.51 18.54
N PRO A 215 5.18 -0.83 18.60
CA PRO A 215 5.89 -1.69 17.66
C PRO A 215 5.40 -1.48 16.22
N VAL A 216 6.17 -0.75 15.43
CA VAL A 216 5.90 -0.51 14.00
C VAL A 216 7.10 -0.90 13.14
N ARG A 217 6.87 -1.02 11.85
CA ARG A 217 7.91 -0.99 10.82
C ARG A 217 7.61 0.17 9.90
N LEU A 218 8.46 1.18 9.92
CA LEU A 218 8.34 2.31 9.00
C LEU A 218 8.91 1.91 7.64
N VAL A 219 8.10 2.05 6.59
CA VAL A 219 8.45 1.69 5.21
C VAL A 219 8.46 2.96 4.38
N LEU A 220 9.64 3.43 4.02
CA LEU A 220 9.82 4.58 3.14
C LEU A 220 9.60 4.17 1.70
N ILE A 221 8.78 4.92 0.99
CA ILE A 221 8.43 4.69 -0.41
C ILE A 221 8.66 6.00 -1.16
N ASP A 222 9.52 5.97 -2.16
CA ASP A 222 9.72 7.13 -3.02
C ASP A 222 8.43 7.46 -3.75
N VAL A 223 8.03 8.73 -3.77
CA VAL A 223 6.88 9.15 -4.56
C VAL A 223 7.11 8.87 -6.03
N THR A 224 6.08 8.37 -6.70
CA THR A 224 6.05 8.24 -8.15
C THR A 224 4.78 8.94 -8.63
N ASP A 225 4.92 10.18 -9.07
CA ASP A 225 3.81 10.97 -9.59
C ASP A 225 3.91 11.07 -11.11
N PRO A 226 2.97 10.47 -11.86
CA PRO A 226 2.98 10.52 -13.33
C PRO A 226 2.87 11.93 -13.91
N THR A 227 2.41 12.92 -13.13
CA THR A 227 2.34 14.33 -13.58
C THR A 227 3.65 15.08 -13.39
N GLY A 228 4.59 14.52 -12.62
CA GLY A 228 5.85 15.17 -12.30
C GLY A 228 5.75 16.33 -11.30
N HIS A 229 4.57 16.56 -10.70
CA HIS A 229 4.37 17.61 -9.70
C HIS A 229 5.16 17.30 -8.42
N TYR A 230 5.17 16.06 -7.99
CA TYR A 230 5.97 15.60 -6.87
C TYR A 230 7.19 14.82 -7.34
N GLN A 231 8.33 15.08 -6.72
CA GLN A 231 9.59 14.39 -7.01
C GLN A 231 10.07 13.57 -5.81
N PRO A 232 10.71 12.42 -6.01
CA PRO A 232 11.33 11.69 -4.93
C PRO A 232 12.52 12.48 -4.36
N PRO A 233 12.83 12.36 -3.06
CA PRO A 233 13.99 13.01 -2.47
C PRO A 233 15.28 12.50 -3.08
N GLY A 234 16.25 13.40 -3.24
CA GLY A 234 17.61 13.04 -3.62
C GLY A 234 18.29 12.16 -2.55
N ALA A 235 19.40 11.54 -2.92
CA ALA A 235 20.09 10.60 -2.02
C ALA A 235 20.48 11.24 -0.69
N ASP A 236 21.01 12.47 -0.71
CA ASP A 236 21.45 13.19 0.50
C ASP A 236 20.28 13.56 1.41
N GLU A 237 19.16 14.03 0.84
CA GLU A 237 17.95 14.34 1.61
C GLU A 237 17.40 13.08 2.26
N LEU A 238 17.30 11.99 1.51
CA LEU A 238 16.78 10.72 2.02
C LEU A 238 17.70 10.11 3.09
N ASN A 239 19.02 10.24 2.94
CA ASN A 239 19.97 9.76 3.95
C ASN A 239 19.84 10.57 5.24
N ARG A 240 19.82 11.91 5.17
CA ARG A 240 19.58 12.76 6.35
C ARG A 240 18.26 12.42 7.05
N PHE A 241 17.19 12.21 6.28
CA PHE A 241 15.90 11.83 6.84
C PHE A 241 15.94 10.45 7.52
N ARG A 242 16.62 9.48 6.95
CA ARG A 242 16.80 8.14 7.56
C ARG A 242 17.63 8.22 8.85
N ASP A 243 18.66 9.04 8.89
CA ASP A 243 19.47 9.24 10.09
C ASP A 243 18.62 9.89 11.21
N ALA A 244 17.84 10.92 10.88
CA ALA A 244 16.90 11.53 11.80
C ALA A 244 15.83 10.55 12.30
N LEU A 245 15.26 9.72 11.41
CA LEU A 245 14.32 8.67 11.82
C LEU A 245 14.96 7.63 12.75
N THR A 246 16.22 7.27 12.51
CA THR A 246 16.94 6.35 13.39
C THR A 246 17.12 6.96 14.78
N GLN A 247 17.38 8.25 14.85
CA GLN A 247 17.57 8.98 16.10
C GLN A 247 16.25 9.18 16.87
N HIS A 248 15.17 9.56 16.18
CA HIS A 248 13.93 9.98 16.83
C HIS A 248 12.88 8.86 16.96
N VAL A 249 12.84 7.90 16.05
CA VAL A 249 11.77 6.87 16.02
C VAL A 249 12.16 5.62 16.79
N GLY A 250 13.43 5.19 16.77
CA GLY A 250 13.89 3.98 17.46
C GLY A 250 13.24 2.67 17.00
N GLN A 251 12.54 2.66 15.87
CA GLN A 251 11.85 1.51 15.29
C GLN A 251 12.49 1.12 13.95
N PRO A 252 12.30 -0.11 13.45
CA PRO A 252 12.86 -0.51 12.16
C PRO A 252 12.37 0.38 11.03
N VAL A 253 13.31 1.02 10.33
CA VAL A 253 13.09 1.82 9.13
C VAL A 253 13.63 1.06 7.94
N VAL A 254 12.81 0.83 6.91
CA VAL A 254 13.22 0.16 5.68
C VAL A 254 12.81 1.02 4.48
N ARG A 255 13.68 1.10 3.46
CA ARG A 255 13.28 1.67 2.17
C ARG A 255 12.73 0.53 1.33
N ARG A 256 11.53 0.70 0.81
CA ARG A 256 10.94 -0.22 -0.15
C ARG A 256 11.31 0.24 -1.55
N TYR A 257 11.92 -0.64 -2.32
CA TYR A 257 12.08 -0.42 -3.75
C TYR A 257 10.69 -0.46 -4.41
N SER A 258 10.30 0.62 -5.06
CA SER A 258 9.08 0.75 -5.84
C SER A 258 9.45 0.72 -7.32
N GLY A 259 9.81 -0.48 -7.81
CA GLY A 259 10.14 -0.67 -9.22
C GLY A 259 8.94 -0.62 -10.14
N GLY A 260 9.19 -0.64 -11.45
CA GLY A 260 8.15 -0.61 -12.46
C GLY A 260 7.63 0.79 -12.79
N ALA A 261 8.34 1.86 -12.41
CA ALA A 261 7.93 3.23 -12.75
C ALA A 261 7.85 3.45 -14.26
N GLU A 262 8.80 2.88 -15.02
CA GLU A 262 8.88 2.98 -16.49
C GLU A 262 7.66 2.38 -17.23
N ILE A 263 6.98 1.41 -16.59
CA ILE A 263 5.74 0.80 -17.09
C ILE A 263 4.50 1.26 -16.30
N GLN A 264 4.63 2.31 -15.49
CA GLN A 264 3.57 2.81 -14.60
C GLN A 264 3.00 1.70 -13.69
N ALA A 265 3.85 0.84 -13.15
CA ALA A 265 3.52 -0.21 -12.20
C ALA A 265 3.93 0.11 -10.75
N ALA A 266 4.56 1.26 -10.52
CA ALA A 266 4.94 1.71 -9.20
C ALA A 266 3.72 2.11 -8.34
N CYS A 267 3.92 2.20 -7.01
CA CYS A 267 2.86 2.65 -6.12
C CYS A 267 2.36 4.05 -6.52
N GLY A 268 1.04 4.21 -6.65
CA GLY A 268 0.40 5.48 -7.02
C GLY A 268 0.27 5.73 -8.53
N THR A 269 0.83 4.89 -9.41
CA THR A 269 0.81 5.14 -10.86
C THR A 269 -0.33 4.44 -11.61
N LEU A 270 -1.04 3.51 -10.99
CA LEU A 270 -2.10 2.74 -11.63
C LEU A 270 -3.31 3.63 -11.95
N ALA A 271 -3.68 3.71 -13.22
CA ALA A 271 -4.78 4.56 -13.71
C ALA A 271 -5.68 3.87 -14.75
N GLY A 272 -5.49 2.56 -14.98
CA GLY A 272 -6.19 1.83 -16.02
C GLY A 272 -5.78 2.22 -17.44
N LEU A 273 -4.60 2.79 -17.59
CA LEU A 273 -4.02 3.16 -18.88
C LEU A 273 -3.02 2.07 -19.27
N GLY A 274 -3.31 1.37 -20.36
CA GLY A 274 -2.47 0.35 -20.94
C GLY A 274 -1.30 0.92 -21.72
#